data_cff4e03368a170b36b43d3720d02d11c
#
_entry.id   cff4e03368a170b36b43d3720d02d11c
#
_cell.length_a   1.000
_cell.length_b   1.000
_cell.length_c   1.000
_cell.angle_alpha   90.00
_cell.angle_beta   90.00
_cell.angle_gamma   90.00
#
_symmetry.space_group_name_H-M   'P 1'
#
loop_
_entity.id
_entity.type
_entity.pdbx_description
1 polymer ?
#
loop_
_entity_poly.entity_id
_entity_poly.type
_entity_poly.pdbx_seq_one_letter_code
_entity_poly.pdbx_strand_id
1 'polypeptide(L)'
;QTAGKGRRGRVWKSPEGTSVSMSILLYPDLEPAKAPMLTIVMGLAVVQGVQKALGVDTKIKWPNDAVLNGKKLCGILTEMSAQIDYINYVVIGTGINVNQMEFPEEIAEIATSLAIEMGHPVNRAKVVAAVLEAFEEDYEKFLEAGDLSGLKEAYEAVLANKDQPVRVLDPKEPFEGVALGITPTGELRVQKEDGTITEVHSGEVSVRGLYSYV
;
A
#
# COMPACT_ATOMS: atom_id res chain seq x y z
N GLN A 1 17.38 -7.77 -4.79
CA GLN A 1 17.02 -8.50 -3.56
C GLN A 1 16.89 -9.99 -3.87
N THR A 2 17.60 -10.85 -3.14
CA THR A 2 17.63 -12.31 -3.39
C THR A 2 16.56 -13.10 -2.64
N ALA A 3 15.98 -12.52 -1.59
CA ALA A 3 14.96 -13.16 -0.75
C ALA A 3 13.88 -12.14 -0.34
N GLY A 4 13.28 -11.48 -1.33
CA GLY A 4 12.25 -10.48 -1.10
C GLY A 4 11.00 -11.10 -0.48
N LYS A 5 10.50 -10.47 0.59
CA LYS A 5 9.31 -10.91 1.31
C LYS A 5 8.09 -10.06 0.95
N GLY A 6 6.96 -10.69 0.80
CA GLY A 6 5.65 -10.06 0.72
C GLY A 6 4.76 -10.52 1.87
N ARG A 7 3.59 -9.88 2.01
CA ARG A 7 2.60 -10.27 3.03
C ARG A 7 2.18 -11.74 2.90
N ARG A 8 1.90 -12.39 4.04
CA ARG A 8 1.36 -13.75 4.12
C ARG A 8 2.27 -14.78 3.45
N GLY A 9 3.60 -14.64 3.62
CA GLY A 9 4.59 -15.58 3.10
C GLY A 9 4.80 -15.54 1.57
N ARG A 10 4.23 -14.58 0.87
CA ARG A 10 4.48 -14.41 -0.57
C ARG A 10 5.91 -13.95 -0.83
N VAL A 11 6.43 -14.29 -1.99
CA VAL A 11 7.76 -13.86 -2.43
C VAL A 11 7.63 -12.59 -3.27
N TRP A 12 8.50 -11.61 -3.01
CA TRP A 12 8.68 -10.46 -3.87
C TRP A 12 9.90 -10.68 -4.76
N LYS A 13 9.69 -10.80 -6.07
CA LYS A 13 10.77 -10.98 -7.06
C LYS A 13 11.11 -9.64 -7.70
N SER A 14 12.40 -9.30 -7.70
CA SER A 14 12.90 -8.03 -8.20
C SER A 14 14.21 -8.28 -8.94
N PRO A 15 14.22 -8.33 -10.28
CA PRO A 15 15.45 -8.47 -11.05
C PRO A 15 16.44 -7.34 -10.74
N GLU A 16 17.73 -7.65 -10.82
CA GLU A 16 18.79 -6.70 -10.51
C GLU A 16 18.69 -5.45 -11.37
N GLY A 17 18.84 -4.28 -10.74
CA GLY A 17 18.89 -3.00 -11.43
C GLY A 17 17.55 -2.46 -11.95
N THR A 18 16.42 -3.19 -11.81
CA THR A 18 15.14 -2.80 -12.44
C THR A 18 14.16 -2.13 -11.47
N SER A 19 14.18 -2.50 -10.20
CA SER A 19 13.18 -2.06 -9.21
C SER A 19 13.81 -1.25 -8.09
N VAL A 20 12.99 -0.61 -7.28
CA VAL A 20 13.36 -0.09 -5.97
C VAL A 20 12.95 -1.13 -4.93
N SER A 21 13.89 -1.50 -4.05
CA SER A 21 13.63 -2.22 -2.82
C SER A 21 14.25 -1.42 -1.70
N MET A 22 13.43 -0.71 -0.94
CA MET A 22 13.89 0.11 0.18
C MET A 22 13.23 -0.33 1.48
N SER A 23 13.89 -0.08 2.60
CA SER A 23 13.35 -0.28 3.93
C SER A 23 13.62 0.95 4.77
N ILE A 24 12.61 1.43 5.49
CA ILE A 24 12.73 2.48 6.49
C ILE A 24 12.64 1.83 7.85
N LEU A 25 13.62 2.11 8.71
CA LEU A 25 13.64 1.70 10.12
C LEU A 25 13.23 2.89 10.98
N LEU A 26 12.18 2.70 11.78
CA LEU A 26 11.64 3.72 12.68
C LEU A 26 11.63 3.24 14.12
N TYR A 27 11.76 4.19 15.04
CA TYR A 27 11.59 3.99 16.48
C TYR A 27 10.48 4.93 16.99
N PRO A 28 9.22 4.71 16.59
CA PRO A 28 8.15 5.62 16.93
C PRO A 28 7.70 5.44 18.38
N ASP A 29 7.38 6.55 19.04
CA ASP A 29 6.67 6.54 20.32
C ASP A 29 5.16 6.40 20.09
N LEU A 30 4.74 5.18 19.76
CA LEU A 30 3.37 4.83 19.42
C LEU A 30 2.97 3.54 20.15
N GLU A 31 1.69 3.40 20.39
CA GLU A 31 1.10 2.13 20.82
C GLU A 31 1.23 1.07 19.69
N PRO A 32 1.53 -0.20 20.00
CA PRO A 32 1.68 -1.26 19.00
C PRO A 32 0.49 -1.41 18.05
N ALA A 33 -0.73 -1.15 18.50
CA ALA A 33 -1.94 -1.18 17.72
C ALA A 33 -1.95 -0.16 16.54
N LYS A 34 -1.16 0.90 16.64
CA LYS A 34 -1.05 1.95 15.63
C LYS A 34 -0.03 1.66 14.52
N ALA A 35 0.88 0.70 14.72
CA ALA A 35 1.91 0.38 13.74
C ALA A 35 1.38 -0.01 12.34
N PRO A 36 0.26 -0.75 12.20
CA PRO A 36 -0.31 -1.06 10.89
C PRO A 36 -0.69 0.17 10.05
N MET A 37 -1.02 1.32 10.69
CA MET A 37 -1.34 2.57 10.01
C MET A 37 -0.15 3.09 9.18
N LEU A 38 1.09 2.80 9.58
CA LEU A 38 2.29 3.18 8.83
C LEU A 38 2.34 2.57 7.42
N THR A 39 1.66 1.46 7.20
CA THR A 39 1.46 0.91 5.85
C THR A 39 0.61 1.84 4.98
N ILE A 40 -0.42 2.44 5.57
CA ILE A 40 -1.32 3.40 4.92
C ILE A 40 -0.57 4.70 4.60
N VAL A 41 0.19 5.22 5.57
CA VAL A 41 1.05 6.41 5.39
C VAL A 41 2.04 6.20 4.23
N MET A 42 2.75 5.07 4.22
CA MET A 42 3.68 4.75 3.14
C MET A 42 2.97 4.57 1.79
N GLY A 43 1.77 3.99 1.77
CA GLY A 43 0.96 3.84 0.56
C GLY A 43 0.64 5.20 -0.08
N LEU A 44 0.23 6.16 0.74
CA LEU A 44 -0.03 7.53 0.30
C LEU A 44 1.25 8.20 -0.21
N ALA A 45 2.35 8.09 0.53
CA ALA A 45 3.64 8.66 0.15
C ALA A 45 4.17 8.11 -1.19
N VAL A 46 3.97 6.81 -1.47
CA VAL A 46 4.35 6.21 -2.77
C VAL A 46 3.58 6.88 -3.91
N VAL A 47 2.26 7.02 -3.77
CA VAL A 47 1.41 7.62 -4.82
C VAL A 47 1.77 9.09 -5.04
N GLN A 48 1.90 9.86 -3.98
CA GLN A 48 2.31 11.27 -4.04
C GLN A 48 3.72 11.44 -4.63
N GLY A 49 4.68 10.61 -4.18
CA GLY A 49 6.06 10.66 -4.66
C GLY A 49 6.19 10.29 -6.14
N VAL A 50 5.45 9.29 -6.63
CA VAL A 50 5.39 8.95 -8.05
C VAL A 50 4.80 10.10 -8.87
N GLN A 51 3.70 10.69 -8.41
CA GLN A 51 3.09 11.85 -9.06
C GLN A 51 4.05 13.05 -9.09
N LYS A 52 4.70 13.39 -7.98
CA LYS A 52 5.69 14.48 -7.90
C LYS A 52 6.89 14.25 -8.80
N ALA A 53 7.42 13.02 -8.83
CA ALA A 53 8.60 12.70 -9.61
C ALA A 53 8.35 12.62 -11.11
N LEU A 54 7.20 12.12 -11.55
CA LEU A 54 6.98 11.66 -12.91
C LEU A 54 5.71 12.23 -13.57
N GLY A 55 4.80 12.86 -12.82
CA GLY A 55 3.50 13.29 -13.31
C GLY A 55 2.54 12.13 -13.62
N VAL A 56 2.76 10.96 -13.01
CA VAL A 56 1.96 9.75 -13.25
C VAL A 56 0.97 9.55 -12.12
N ASP A 57 -0.32 9.48 -12.45
CA ASP A 57 -1.40 9.24 -11.50
C ASP A 57 -1.49 7.76 -11.16
N THR A 58 -1.06 7.42 -9.97
CA THR A 58 -1.22 6.09 -9.39
C THR A 58 -2.32 6.10 -8.33
N LYS A 59 -2.86 4.94 -8.00
CA LYS A 59 -3.87 4.78 -6.95
C LYS A 59 -3.41 3.77 -5.90
N ILE A 60 -4.08 3.79 -4.77
CA ILE A 60 -3.84 2.82 -3.70
C ILE A 60 -4.91 1.73 -3.78
N LYS A 61 -4.47 0.48 -3.78
CA LYS A 61 -5.32 -0.66 -3.47
C LYS A 61 -5.09 -1.04 -2.01
N TRP A 62 -6.12 -0.81 -1.20
CA TRP A 62 -6.06 -1.10 0.23
C TRP A 62 -5.67 -2.57 0.49
N PRO A 63 -4.85 -2.85 1.50
CA PRO A 63 -4.24 -1.90 2.43
C PRO A 63 -2.80 -1.49 2.06
N ASN A 64 -2.14 -2.16 1.12
CA ASN A 64 -0.68 -2.15 1.05
C ASN A 64 -0.09 -2.16 -0.37
N ASP A 65 -0.90 -1.95 -1.39
CA ASP A 65 -0.43 -1.96 -2.77
C ASP A 65 -0.70 -0.61 -3.44
N ALA A 66 0.28 -0.09 -4.21
CA ALA A 66 -0.01 0.95 -5.20
C ALA A 66 -0.23 0.30 -6.56
N VAL A 67 -1.16 0.87 -7.32
CA VAL A 67 -1.57 0.37 -8.64
C VAL A 67 -1.51 1.46 -9.69
N LEU A 68 -1.23 1.05 -10.92
CA LEU A 68 -1.24 1.89 -12.10
C LEU A 68 -2.00 1.14 -13.20
N ASN A 69 -3.00 1.77 -13.79
CA ASN A 69 -3.88 1.17 -14.79
C ASN A 69 -4.50 -0.18 -14.33
N GLY A 70 -4.87 -0.26 -13.05
CA GLY A 70 -5.47 -1.47 -12.45
C GLY A 70 -4.48 -2.59 -12.13
N LYS A 71 -3.18 -2.42 -12.42
CA LYS A 71 -2.13 -3.41 -12.17
C LYS A 71 -1.22 -3.00 -11.03
N LYS A 72 -0.70 -3.97 -10.30
CA LYS A 72 0.19 -3.74 -9.14
C LYS A 72 1.52 -3.16 -9.58
N LEU A 73 1.81 -1.97 -9.08
CA LEU A 73 3.06 -1.23 -9.26
C LEU A 73 4.00 -1.40 -8.05
N CYS A 74 3.42 -1.35 -6.84
CA CYS A 74 4.16 -1.36 -5.59
C CYS A 74 3.51 -2.29 -4.57
N GLY A 75 4.33 -2.88 -3.72
CA GLY A 75 3.90 -3.59 -2.53
C GLY A 75 4.63 -3.10 -1.29
N ILE A 76 3.91 -2.96 -0.18
CA ILE A 76 4.42 -2.49 1.10
C ILE A 76 4.25 -3.59 2.13
N LEU A 77 5.28 -3.80 2.95
CA LEU A 77 5.28 -4.73 4.07
C LEU A 77 5.81 -4.02 5.31
N THR A 78 4.96 -3.85 6.30
CA THR A 78 5.33 -3.32 7.61
C THR A 78 5.49 -4.46 8.60
N GLU A 79 6.66 -4.56 9.20
CA GLU A 79 7.01 -5.50 10.26
C GLU A 79 7.42 -4.71 11.51
N MET A 80 7.08 -5.21 12.69
CA MET A 80 7.48 -4.56 13.94
C MET A 80 8.01 -5.57 14.95
N SER A 81 8.86 -5.07 15.84
CA SER A 81 9.17 -5.70 17.12
C SER A 81 8.54 -4.85 18.21
N ALA A 82 7.71 -5.45 19.05
CA ALA A 82 7.00 -4.75 20.11
C ALA A 82 6.92 -5.58 21.38
N GLN A 83 6.76 -4.90 22.51
CA GLN A 83 6.30 -5.44 23.77
C GLN A 83 4.79 -5.16 23.90
N ILE A 84 4.20 -5.48 25.07
CA ILE A 84 2.77 -5.28 25.30
C ILE A 84 2.40 -3.80 25.12
N ASP A 85 3.21 -2.88 25.64
CA ASP A 85 2.86 -1.47 25.76
C ASP A 85 3.70 -0.53 24.88
N TYR A 86 4.75 -1.04 24.20
CA TYR A 86 5.62 -0.19 23.37
C TYR A 86 6.24 -0.91 22.18
N ILE A 87 6.60 -0.14 21.19
CA ILE A 87 7.29 -0.59 19.98
C ILE A 87 8.80 -0.49 20.17
N ASN A 88 9.53 -1.59 19.96
CA ASN A 88 10.99 -1.57 19.89
C ASN A 88 11.46 -0.88 18.60
N TYR A 89 10.87 -1.28 17.46
CA TYR A 89 11.10 -0.70 16.14
C TYR A 89 10.02 -1.15 15.15
N VAL A 90 9.88 -0.38 14.08
CA VAL A 90 9.08 -0.72 12.89
C VAL A 90 9.99 -0.69 11.67
N VAL A 91 9.84 -1.68 10.79
CA VAL A 91 10.48 -1.71 9.47
C VAL A 91 9.41 -1.65 8.40
N ILE A 92 9.47 -0.65 7.54
CA ILE A 92 8.56 -0.50 6.40
C ILE A 92 9.34 -0.86 5.14
N GLY A 93 9.12 -2.08 4.63
CA GLY A 93 9.65 -2.55 3.36
C GLY A 93 8.76 -2.09 2.20
N THR A 94 9.35 -1.44 1.20
CA THR A 94 8.64 -0.92 0.02
C THR A 94 9.32 -1.40 -1.25
N GLY A 95 8.60 -2.17 -2.06
CA GLY A 95 9.04 -2.64 -3.36
C GLY A 95 8.29 -1.92 -4.49
N ILE A 96 8.99 -1.16 -5.35
CA ILE A 96 8.38 -0.45 -6.47
C ILE A 96 8.94 -1.00 -7.78
N ASN A 97 8.07 -1.46 -8.67
CA ASN A 97 8.43 -1.90 -10.02
C ASN A 97 8.71 -0.67 -10.89
N VAL A 98 9.97 -0.35 -11.14
CA VAL A 98 10.33 0.87 -11.88
C VAL A 98 10.66 0.56 -13.33
N ASN A 99 11.71 -0.22 -13.60
CA ASN A 99 12.22 -0.50 -14.96
C ASN A 99 12.12 -1.98 -15.35
N GLN A 100 11.35 -2.76 -14.63
CA GLN A 100 11.10 -4.16 -14.96
C GLN A 100 10.18 -4.24 -16.19
N MET A 101 10.61 -4.90 -17.26
CA MET A 101 9.85 -4.99 -18.51
C MET A 101 9.07 -6.30 -18.65
N GLU A 102 9.42 -7.31 -17.86
CA GLU A 102 8.79 -8.64 -17.91
C GLU A 102 8.45 -9.11 -16.50
N PHE A 103 7.33 -9.78 -16.37
CA PHE A 103 6.86 -10.41 -15.12
C PHE A 103 6.65 -11.90 -15.36
N PRO A 104 6.81 -12.75 -14.31
CA PRO A 104 6.41 -14.16 -14.39
C PRO A 104 4.97 -14.31 -14.89
N GLU A 105 4.71 -15.35 -15.67
CA GLU A 105 3.40 -15.59 -16.30
C GLU A 105 2.24 -15.54 -15.32
N GLU A 106 2.44 -16.05 -14.11
CA GLU A 106 1.42 -16.10 -13.06
C GLU A 106 0.97 -14.74 -12.54
N ILE A 107 1.75 -13.67 -12.80
CA ILE A 107 1.44 -12.30 -12.37
C ILE A 107 1.50 -11.26 -13.49
N ALA A 108 1.81 -11.66 -14.71
CA ALA A 108 1.99 -10.75 -15.84
C ALA A 108 0.75 -9.89 -16.14
N GLU A 109 -0.45 -10.44 -15.90
CA GLU A 109 -1.69 -9.70 -16.11
C GLU A 109 -2.04 -8.73 -14.98
N ILE A 110 -1.49 -8.95 -13.78
CA ILE A 110 -1.84 -8.18 -12.58
C ILE A 110 -0.70 -7.29 -12.08
N ALA A 111 0.49 -7.35 -12.68
CA ALA A 111 1.64 -6.54 -12.32
C ALA A 111 2.05 -5.63 -13.48
N THR A 112 2.63 -4.48 -13.14
CA THR A 112 3.21 -3.53 -14.10
C THR A 112 4.39 -2.81 -13.49
N SER A 113 5.09 -1.99 -14.30
CA SER A 113 6.15 -1.10 -13.88
C SER A 113 5.97 0.30 -14.47
N LEU A 114 6.65 1.27 -13.88
CA LEU A 114 6.64 2.64 -14.42
C LEU A 114 7.16 2.69 -15.87
N ALA A 115 8.21 1.93 -16.19
CA ALA A 115 8.76 1.91 -17.54
C ALA A 115 7.82 1.30 -18.60
N ILE A 116 7.06 0.27 -18.24
CA ILE A 116 6.04 -0.31 -19.13
C ILE A 116 4.96 0.74 -19.45
N GLU A 117 4.44 1.39 -18.42
CA GLU A 117 3.33 2.33 -18.56
C GLU A 117 3.74 3.67 -19.21
N MET A 118 4.98 4.11 -18.98
CA MET A 118 5.53 5.33 -19.57
C MET A 118 6.19 5.14 -20.94
N GLY A 119 6.51 3.90 -21.33
CA GLY A 119 7.18 3.58 -22.59
C GLY A 119 8.67 3.91 -22.62
N HIS A 120 9.29 4.27 -21.50
CA HIS A 120 10.72 4.59 -21.41
C HIS A 120 11.27 4.33 -19.99
N PRO A 121 12.60 4.13 -19.87
CA PRO A 121 13.24 3.95 -18.57
C PRO A 121 13.07 5.15 -17.66
N VAL A 122 12.96 4.90 -16.34
CA VAL A 122 12.74 5.88 -15.29
C VAL A 122 13.94 5.96 -14.35
N ASN A 123 14.27 7.16 -13.91
CA ASN A 123 15.32 7.36 -12.91
C ASN A 123 14.82 6.94 -11.52
N ARG A 124 15.29 5.79 -11.04
CA ARG A 124 14.91 5.21 -9.75
C ARG A 124 15.25 6.10 -8.56
N ALA A 125 16.39 6.79 -8.59
CA ALA A 125 16.81 7.67 -7.50
C ALA A 125 15.85 8.87 -7.34
N LYS A 126 15.33 9.40 -8.46
CA LYS A 126 14.32 10.47 -8.44
C LYS A 126 13.02 10.00 -7.79
N VAL A 127 12.59 8.77 -8.08
CA VAL A 127 11.39 8.17 -7.46
C VAL A 127 11.61 7.98 -5.96
N VAL A 128 12.76 7.41 -5.55
CA VAL A 128 13.08 7.21 -4.13
C VAL A 128 13.08 8.52 -3.37
N ALA A 129 13.75 9.55 -3.88
CA ALA A 129 13.84 10.85 -3.21
C ALA A 129 12.44 11.47 -3.00
N ALA A 130 11.60 11.46 -4.03
CA ALA A 130 10.25 12.03 -3.94
C ALA A 130 9.32 11.23 -3.01
N VAL A 131 9.45 9.89 -2.98
CA VAL A 131 8.68 9.04 -2.06
C VAL A 131 9.10 9.27 -0.62
N LEU A 132 10.41 9.40 -0.34
CA LEU A 132 10.91 9.65 1.02
C LEU A 132 10.50 11.03 1.52
N GLU A 133 10.55 12.05 0.67
CA GLU A 133 10.09 13.41 0.99
C GLU A 133 8.59 13.43 1.31
N ALA A 134 7.76 12.77 0.49
CA ALA A 134 6.33 12.65 0.77
C ALA A 134 6.06 11.83 2.05
N PHE A 135 6.85 10.78 2.30
CA PHE A 135 6.71 9.98 3.52
C PHE A 135 7.04 10.79 4.77
N GLU A 136 8.08 11.60 4.76
CA GLU A 136 8.46 12.48 5.88
C GLU A 136 7.31 13.42 6.23
N GLU A 137 6.75 14.13 5.23
CA GLU A 137 5.63 15.05 5.41
C GLU A 137 4.36 14.35 5.95
N ASP A 138 4.01 13.18 5.42
CA ASP A 138 2.81 12.45 5.84
C ASP A 138 3.00 11.76 7.20
N TYR A 139 4.22 11.32 7.50
CA TYR A 139 4.56 10.74 8.80
C TYR A 139 4.48 11.78 9.93
N GLU A 140 4.96 13.01 9.69
CA GLU A 140 4.82 14.12 10.64
C GLU A 140 3.34 14.43 10.93
N LYS A 141 2.50 14.55 9.89
CA LYS A 141 1.05 14.74 10.06
C LYS A 141 0.38 13.61 10.83
N PHE A 142 0.80 12.36 10.56
CA PHE A 142 0.32 11.19 11.29
C PHE A 142 0.70 11.23 12.76
N LEU A 143 1.94 11.59 13.09
CA LEU A 143 2.40 11.72 14.48
C LEU A 143 1.68 12.84 15.22
N GLU A 144 1.45 13.98 14.57
CA GLU A 144 0.73 15.11 15.15
C GLU A 144 -0.74 14.78 15.46
N ALA A 145 -1.43 14.12 14.52
CA ALA A 145 -2.82 13.71 14.69
C ALA A 145 -2.98 12.51 15.65
N GLY A 146 -1.97 11.66 15.74
CA GLY A 146 -1.98 10.40 16.48
C GLY A 146 -2.79 9.28 15.82
N ASP A 147 -3.39 9.54 14.64
CA ASP A 147 -4.12 8.62 13.77
C ASP A 147 -4.08 9.10 12.30
N LEU A 148 -4.89 8.49 11.43
CA LEU A 148 -4.95 8.85 10.00
C LEU A 148 -5.92 10.00 9.69
N SER A 149 -6.53 10.66 10.66
CA SER A 149 -7.52 11.71 10.41
C SER A 149 -6.99 12.85 9.55
N GLY A 150 -5.71 13.23 9.74
CA GLY A 150 -5.04 14.27 8.96
C GLY A 150 -4.68 13.84 7.53
N LEU A 151 -4.72 12.54 7.21
CA LEU A 151 -4.36 11.98 5.91
C LEU A 151 -5.53 11.32 5.17
N LYS A 152 -6.63 11.08 5.87
CA LYS A 152 -7.77 10.30 5.38
C LYS A 152 -8.34 10.82 4.07
N GLU A 153 -8.58 12.12 3.95
CA GLU A 153 -9.14 12.73 2.74
C GLU A 153 -8.20 12.54 1.54
N ALA A 154 -6.91 12.82 1.71
CA ALA A 154 -5.90 12.64 0.67
C ALA A 154 -5.78 11.15 0.26
N TYR A 155 -5.81 10.23 1.23
CA TYR A 155 -5.77 8.81 0.97
C TYR A 155 -7.01 8.32 0.20
N GLU A 156 -8.19 8.73 0.62
CA GLU A 156 -9.45 8.33 -0.02
C GLU A 156 -9.60 8.90 -1.44
N ALA A 157 -9.01 10.06 -1.74
CA ALA A 157 -9.00 10.64 -3.08
C ALA A 157 -8.25 9.76 -4.11
N VAL A 158 -7.27 8.98 -3.64
CA VAL A 158 -6.46 8.07 -4.48
C VAL A 158 -6.75 6.59 -4.21
N LEU A 159 -7.76 6.28 -3.40
CA LEU A 159 -8.14 4.91 -3.07
C LEU A 159 -8.90 4.26 -4.22
N ALA A 160 -8.28 3.28 -4.88
CA ALA A 160 -8.86 2.59 -6.03
C ALA A 160 -10.12 1.76 -5.70
N ASN A 161 -10.22 1.31 -4.46
CA ASN A 161 -11.37 0.53 -4.00
C ASN A 161 -12.58 1.38 -3.61
N LYS A 162 -12.43 2.70 -3.41
CA LYS A 162 -13.52 3.55 -2.93
C LYS A 162 -14.67 3.59 -3.93
N ASP A 163 -15.88 3.43 -3.42
CA ASP A 163 -17.13 3.38 -4.17
C ASP A 163 -17.17 2.26 -5.23
N GLN A 164 -16.33 1.22 -5.05
CA GLN A 164 -16.26 0.06 -5.92
C GLN A 164 -16.78 -1.20 -5.22
N PRO A 165 -17.40 -2.10 -5.96
CA PRO A 165 -17.76 -3.41 -5.46
C PRO A 165 -16.50 -4.24 -5.21
N VAL A 166 -16.41 -4.81 -4.02
CA VAL A 166 -15.23 -5.56 -3.56
C VAL A 166 -15.64 -6.90 -2.96
N ARG A 167 -14.73 -7.86 -3.05
CA ARG A 167 -14.79 -9.13 -2.31
C ARG A 167 -13.75 -9.11 -1.19
N VAL A 168 -14.22 -9.26 0.04
CA VAL A 168 -13.39 -9.43 1.24
C VAL A 168 -13.13 -10.91 1.42
N LEU A 169 -11.86 -11.30 1.23
CA LEU A 169 -11.41 -12.69 1.37
C LEU A 169 -10.99 -12.96 2.83
N ASP A 170 -11.97 -12.89 3.73
CA ASP A 170 -11.79 -13.28 5.13
C ASP A 170 -11.72 -14.81 5.22
N PRO A 171 -10.74 -15.41 5.93
CA PRO A 171 -10.63 -16.86 6.07
C PRO A 171 -11.81 -17.51 6.78
N LYS A 172 -12.52 -16.77 7.64
CA LYS A 172 -13.65 -17.29 8.42
C LYS A 172 -14.98 -17.03 7.71
N GLU A 173 -15.18 -15.81 7.22
CA GLU A 173 -16.44 -15.37 6.65
C GLU A 173 -16.20 -14.41 5.47
N PRO A 174 -15.94 -14.95 4.26
CA PRO A 174 -15.79 -14.11 3.09
C PRO A 174 -17.14 -13.48 2.72
N PHE A 175 -17.10 -12.20 2.29
CA PHE A 175 -18.31 -11.47 1.87
C PHE A 175 -18.01 -10.47 0.75
N GLU A 176 -19.07 -9.98 0.13
CA GLU A 176 -19.03 -8.94 -0.90
C GLU A 176 -19.74 -7.68 -0.40
N GLY A 177 -19.38 -6.54 -0.97
CA GLY A 177 -19.99 -5.26 -0.65
C GLY A 177 -19.33 -4.11 -1.42
N VAL A 178 -19.73 -2.89 -1.09
CA VAL A 178 -19.16 -1.67 -1.66
C VAL A 178 -18.20 -1.04 -0.65
N ALA A 179 -16.95 -0.80 -1.06
CA ALA A 179 -15.98 -0.12 -0.20
C ALA A 179 -16.27 1.37 -0.16
N LEU A 180 -16.44 1.93 1.05
CA LEU A 180 -16.84 3.33 1.27
C LEU A 180 -15.66 4.27 1.57
N GLY A 181 -14.47 3.73 1.88
CA GLY A 181 -13.31 4.49 2.36
C GLY A 181 -12.73 3.85 3.60
N ILE A 182 -11.90 4.58 4.35
CA ILE A 182 -11.24 4.07 5.56
C ILE A 182 -11.73 4.76 6.84
N THR A 183 -11.53 4.10 7.98
CA THR A 183 -11.66 4.72 9.30
C THR A 183 -10.43 5.58 9.62
N PRO A 184 -10.46 6.44 10.66
CA PRO A 184 -9.25 7.12 11.15
C PRO A 184 -8.14 6.17 11.61
N THR A 185 -8.47 4.92 11.91
CA THR A 185 -7.54 3.87 12.33
C THR A 185 -7.11 2.93 11.19
N GLY A 186 -7.63 3.17 9.96
CA GLY A 186 -7.14 2.54 8.73
C GLY A 186 -7.89 1.29 8.28
N GLU A 187 -8.96 0.88 8.96
CA GLU A 187 -9.84 -0.18 8.51
C GLU A 187 -10.60 0.24 7.25
N LEU A 188 -10.78 -0.69 6.32
CA LEU A 188 -11.64 -0.47 5.16
C LEU A 188 -13.11 -0.65 5.57
N ARG A 189 -13.92 0.37 5.32
CA ARG A 189 -15.37 0.31 5.54
C ARG A 189 -16.05 -0.28 4.31
N VAL A 190 -16.76 -1.39 4.49
CA VAL A 190 -17.45 -2.07 3.40
C VAL A 190 -18.94 -2.21 3.74
N GLN A 191 -19.79 -1.67 2.89
CA GLN A 191 -21.24 -1.81 3.01
C GLN A 191 -21.70 -3.09 2.31
N LYS A 192 -22.32 -3.99 3.06
CA LYS A 192 -22.94 -5.21 2.56
C LYS A 192 -24.28 -4.90 1.86
N GLU A 193 -24.84 -5.88 1.14
CA GLU A 193 -26.11 -5.77 0.42
C GLU A 193 -27.30 -5.41 1.34
N ASP A 194 -27.27 -5.88 2.59
CA ASP A 194 -28.29 -5.57 3.60
C ASP A 194 -28.17 -4.15 4.20
N GLY A 195 -27.22 -3.35 3.73
CA GLY A 195 -26.91 -2.00 4.20
C GLY A 195 -25.99 -1.94 5.44
N THR A 196 -25.65 -3.08 6.02
CA THR A 196 -24.70 -3.14 7.17
C THR A 196 -23.30 -2.72 6.74
N ILE A 197 -22.66 -1.86 7.53
CA ILE A 197 -21.27 -1.45 7.31
C ILE A 197 -20.36 -2.28 8.24
N THR A 198 -19.39 -2.96 7.64
CA THR A 198 -18.37 -3.75 8.32
C THR A 198 -17.02 -3.08 8.17
N GLU A 199 -16.27 -2.95 9.26
CA GLU A 199 -14.89 -2.47 9.28
C GLU A 199 -13.94 -3.66 9.12
N VAL A 200 -13.13 -3.62 8.06
CA VAL A 200 -12.24 -4.70 7.65
C VAL A 200 -10.82 -4.38 8.08
N HIS A 201 -10.27 -5.18 8.98
CA HIS A 201 -8.88 -5.03 9.45
C HIS A 201 -7.88 -5.61 8.45
N SER A 202 -6.74 -4.96 8.28
CA SER A 202 -5.73 -5.32 7.27
C SER A 202 -4.95 -6.62 7.54
N GLY A 203 -5.03 -7.18 8.75
CA GLY A 203 -4.17 -8.28 9.20
C GLY A 203 -4.30 -9.56 8.38
N GLU A 204 -5.45 -10.22 8.40
CA GLU A 204 -5.66 -11.56 7.85
C GLU A 204 -6.44 -11.60 6.54
N VAL A 205 -6.94 -10.47 6.06
CA VAL A 205 -7.81 -10.40 4.88
C VAL A 205 -7.10 -9.92 3.62
N SER A 206 -7.63 -10.29 2.46
CA SER A 206 -7.35 -9.66 1.17
C SER A 206 -8.64 -9.06 0.62
N VAL A 207 -8.54 -7.89 0.03
CA VAL A 207 -9.65 -7.25 -0.68
C VAL A 207 -9.32 -7.23 -2.17
N ARG A 208 -10.31 -7.58 -3.01
CA ARG A 208 -10.17 -7.58 -4.46
C ARG A 208 -11.42 -6.98 -5.09
N GLY A 209 -11.29 -6.41 -6.28
CA GLY A 209 -12.44 -6.14 -7.12
C GLY A 209 -13.18 -7.43 -7.49
N LEU A 210 -14.46 -7.35 -7.81
CA LEU A 210 -15.24 -8.55 -8.14
C LEU A 210 -14.75 -9.23 -9.42
N TYR A 211 -14.26 -8.45 -10.40
CA TYR A 211 -13.87 -8.93 -11.72
C TYR A 211 -12.43 -8.60 -12.10
N SER A 212 -11.67 -7.97 -11.19
CA SER A 212 -10.32 -7.48 -11.46
C SER A 212 -9.41 -7.60 -10.24
N TYR A 213 -8.15 -7.20 -10.42
CA TYR A 213 -7.20 -7.12 -9.30
C TYR A 213 -7.56 -6.01 -8.30
N VAL A 214 -8.15 -4.93 -8.79
CA VAL A 214 -8.58 -3.75 -8.01
C VAL A 214 -10.08 -3.72 -7.89
#